data_d39fc5d4fa239a89fa6770c734e3e955
#
_entry.id   d39fc5d4fa239a89fa6770c734e3e955
#
_cell.length_a   1.000
_cell.length_b   1.000
_cell.length_c   1.000
_cell.angle_alpha   90.00
_cell.angle_beta   90.00
_cell.angle_gamma   90.00
#
_symmetry.space_group_name_H-M   'P 1'
#
loop_
_entity.id
_entity.type
_entity.pdbx_description
1 polymer ?
#
loop_
_entity_poly.entity_id
_entity_poly.type
_entity_poly.pdbx_seq_one_letter_code
_entity_poly.pdbx_strand_id
1 'polypeptide(L)'
;MNMMKKMVLGAVVLPLSLASTSAFAFGGGHHDGGKKGEGMHGGKCMMKANKKAFKDLDLTDEQKAKFEKMRDERKAEHKAKRGEHRQPTAEMKADHQAMQDLILADNFDEQAVRDLAEKMSQRQIDRRVEMMKKRHEMMNILTSEQKAEFKANQDKYIADCAH
;
A
#
# COMPACT_ATOMS: atom_id res chain seq x y z
N MET A 1 24.64 -72.79 -11.93
CA MET A 1 24.22 -72.60 -13.33
C MET A 1 23.58 -71.25 -13.43
N ASN A 2 24.31 -70.30 -13.97
CA ASN A 2 24.11 -68.89 -13.86
C ASN A 2 23.34 -68.34 -15.07
N MET A 3 22.29 -67.60 -14.85
CA MET A 3 21.72 -66.75 -15.89
C MET A 3 21.77 -65.30 -15.44
N MET A 4 22.72 -64.56 -16.02
CA MET A 4 22.78 -63.10 -15.95
C MET A 4 21.65 -62.50 -16.74
N LYS A 5 20.82 -61.72 -16.10
CA LYS A 5 19.91 -60.82 -16.77
C LYS A 5 20.50 -59.41 -16.78
N LYS A 6 20.86 -58.96 -17.98
CA LYS A 6 21.32 -57.58 -18.27
C LYS A 6 20.16 -56.64 -18.11
N MET A 7 20.20 -55.72 -17.14
CA MET A 7 19.32 -54.58 -17.07
C MET A 7 19.90 -53.47 -17.93
N VAL A 8 19.14 -53.05 -18.93
CA VAL A 8 19.40 -51.86 -19.74
C VAL A 8 18.92 -50.66 -18.98
N LEU A 9 19.83 -49.79 -18.56
CA LEU A 9 19.48 -48.48 -18.01
C LEU A 9 19.11 -47.56 -19.19
N GLY A 10 17.81 -47.30 -19.32
CA GLY A 10 17.31 -46.24 -20.19
C GLY A 10 17.51 -44.90 -19.50
N ALA A 11 18.42 -44.08 -20.00
CA ALA A 11 18.58 -42.69 -19.57
C ALA A 11 17.41 -41.87 -20.15
N VAL A 12 16.48 -41.48 -19.29
CA VAL A 12 15.46 -40.51 -19.64
C VAL A 12 16.05 -39.10 -19.46
N VAL A 13 16.41 -38.50 -20.57
CA VAL A 13 16.80 -37.09 -20.63
C VAL A 13 15.51 -36.25 -20.61
N LEU A 14 15.18 -35.66 -19.47
CA LEU A 14 14.13 -34.64 -19.38
C LEU A 14 14.71 -33.30 -19.83
N PRO A 15 14.04 -32.60 -20.77
CA PRO A 15 14.44 -31.23 -21.10
C PRO A 15 14.14 -30.29 -19.91
N LEU A 16 15.17 -29.64 -19.36
CA LEU A 16 15.00 -28.51 -18.47
C LEU A 16 14.37 -27.38 -19.27
N SER A 17 13.07 -27.20 -19.11
CA SER A 17 12.41 -25.94 -19.49
C SER A 17 12.90 -24.86 -18.53
N LEU A 18 13.72 -23.95 -19.05
CA LEU A 18 14.07 -22.70 -18.41
C LEU A 18 12.79 -21.87 -18.21
N ALA A 19 12.16 -22.04 -17.05
CA ALA A 19 11.15 -21.11 -16.60
C ALA A 19 11.86 -19.79 -16.31
N SER A 20 11.56 -18.80 -17.10
CA SER A 20 11.97 -17.41 -16.94
C SER A 20 11.64 -16.94 -15.51
N THR A 21 12.67 -16.78 -14.70
CA THR A 21 12.60 -16.07 -13.43
C THR A 21 12.24 -14.62 -13.72
N SER A 22 10.98 -14.27 -13.50
CA SER A 22 10.57 -12.87 -13.41
C SER A 22 11.32 -12.27 -12.23
N ALA A 23 12.32 -11.44 -12.54
CA ALA A 23 13.02 -10.63 -11.59
C ALA A 23 12.00 -9.80 -10.79
N PHE A 24 11.89 -10.08 -9.51
CA PHE A 24 11.24 -9.17 -8.57
C PHE A 24 12.09 -7.90 -8.50
N ALA A 25 11.81 -6.96 -9.39
CA ALA A 25 12.34 -5.63 -9.29
C ALA A 25 11.71 -4.99 -8.05
N PHE A 26 12.44 -5.02 -6.95
CA PHE A 26 12.16 -4.22 -5.75
C PHE A 26 12.49 -2.77 -6.09
N GLY A 27 11.62 -2.15 -6.90
CA GLY A 27 11.76 -0.79 -7.38
C GLY A 27 11.20 0.18 -6.37
N GLY A 28 12.06 0.86 -5.63
CA GLY A 28 11.74 2.14 -5.02
C GLY A 28 11.27 3.09 -6.13
N GLY A 29 10.00 3.52 -6.07
CA GLY A 29 9.39 4.36 -7.08
C GLY A 29 10.02 5.73 -7.15
N HIS A 30 10.94 5.92 -8.07
CA HIS A 30 11.24 7.24 -8.63
C HIS A 30 10.07 7.64 -9.52
N HIS A 31 9.41 8.75 -9.18
CA HIS A 31 8.51 9.44 -10.07
C HIS A 31 9.32 10.05 -11.22
N ASP A 32 9.44 9.30 -12.30
CA ASP A 32 9.77 9.87 -13.60
C ASP A 32 8.68 9.48 -14.60
N GLY A 33 8.28 10.45 -15.42
CA GLY A 33 7.07 10.37 -16.22
C GLY A 33 7.12 9.29 -17.28
N GLY A 34 6.34 8.22 -17.11
CA GLY A 34 6.23 7.19 -18.13
C GLY A 34 5.15 6.16 -17.85
N LYS A 35 4.10 6.22 -18.66
CA LYS A 35 3.06 5.20 -18.93
C LYS A 35 2.17 4.76 -17.76
N LYS A 36 0.89 5.07 -17.93
CA LYS A 36 -0.26 4.67 -17.11
C LYS A 36 -0.26 3.16 -16.83
N GLY A 37 0.21 2.75 -15.65
CA GLY A 37 0.00 1.41 -15.15
C GLY A 37 -1.43 1.27 -14.62
N GLU A 38 -2.14 0.25 -15.04
CA GLU A 38 -3.55 -0.02 -14.70
C GLU A 38 -3.85 -0.12 -13.20
N GLY A 39 -2.84 -0.29 -12.33
CA GLY A 39 -3.01 -0.36 -10.89
C GLY A 39 -3.38 0.96 -10.16
N MET A 40 -3.29 2.13 -10.82
CA MET A 40 -3.57 3.44 -10.19
C MET A 40 -5.02 3.92 -10.34
N HIS A 41 -5.84 3.26 -11.16
CA HIS A 41 -7.22 3.69 -11.40
C HIS A 41 -8.11 3.52 -10.17
N GLY A 42 -7.96 2.45 -9.40
CA GLY A 42 -8.78 2.19 -8.21
C GLY A 42 -8.64 3.25 -7.11
N GLY A 43 -7.45 3.77 -6.87
CA GLY A 43 -7.21 4.79 -5.86
C GLY A 43 -7.82 6.15 -6.21
N LYS A 44 -7.75 6.55 -7.48
CA LYS A 44 -8.35 7.82 -7.95
C LYS A 44 -9.87 7.74 -7.97
N CYS A 45 -10.42 6.59 -8.34
CA CYS A 45 -11.85 6.34 -8.32
C CYS A 45 -12.40 6.42 -6.89
N MET A 46 -11.81 5.71 -5.94
CA MET A 46 -12.19 5.73 -4.53
C MET A 46 -12.15 7.15 -3.96
N MET A 47 -11.13 7.94 -4.30
CA MET A 47 -11.02 9.32 -3.85
C MET A 47 -12.14 10.21 -4.44
N LYS A 48 -12.47 10.04 -5.74
CA LYS A 48 -13.57 10.76 -6.38
C LYS A 48 -14.91 10.35 -5.80
N ALA A 49 -15.14 9.05 -5.59
CA ALA A 49 -16.36 8.51 -4.99
C ALA A 49 -16.57 9.09 -3.57
N ASN A 50 -15.54 9.05 -2.72
CA ASN A 50 -15.60 9.66 -1.39
C ASN A 50 -15.96 11.15 -1.43
N LYS A 51 -15.34 11.92 -2.34
CA LYS A 51 -15.58 13.34 -2.47
C LYS A 51 -17.01 13.63 -2.92
N LYS A 52 -17.55 12.87 -3.88
CA LYS A 52 -18.92 12.99 -4.35
C LYS A 52 -19.91 12.60 -3.25
N ALA A 53 -19.73 11.42 -2.65
CA ALA A 53 -20.59 10.92 -1.57
C ALA A 53 -20.70 11.93 -0.41
N PHE A 54 -19.61 12.63 -0.10
CA PHE A 54 -19.58 13.66 0.92
C PHE A 54 -20.31 14.95 0.49
N LYS A 55 -20.24 15.27 -0.80
CA LYS A 55 -20.83 16.49 -1.35
C LYS A 55 -22.37 16.40 -1.45
N ASP A 56 -22.88 15.19 -1.57
CA ASP A 56 -24.30 14.90 -1.71
C ASP A 56 -25.03 14.81 -0.35
N LEU A 57 -24.29 14.90 0.78
CA LEU A 57 -24.87 14.92 2.12
C LEU A 57 -25.46 16.31 2.43
N ASP A 58 -26.64 16.29 3.03
CA ASP A 58 -27.25 17.50 3.57
C ASP A 58 -26.67 17.83 4.96
N LEU A 59 -25.58 18.58 4.95
CA LEU A 59 -24.83 18.95 6.15
C LEU A 59 -25.36 20.23 6.76
N THR A 60 -25.53 20.26 8.08
CA THR A 60 -25.82 21.48 8.82
C THR A 60 -24.64 22.47 8.77
N ASP A 61 -24.90 23.75 9.04
CA ASP A 61 -23.82 24.76 9.04
C ASP A 61 -22.79 24.51 10.15
N GLU A 62 -23.21 23.95 11.29
CA GLU A 62 -22.31 23.52 12.35
C GLU A 62 -21.40 22.38 11.92
N GLN A 63 -21.96 21.41 11.19
CA GLN A 63 -21.15 20.30 10.64
C GLN A 63 -20.15 20.82 9.61
N LYS A 64 -20.55 21.69 8.71
CA LYS A 64 -19.67 22.35 7.73
C LYS A 64 -18.51 23.06 8.43
N ALA A 65 -18.81 23.84 9.46
CA ALA A 65 -17.79 24.56 10.24
C ALA A 65 -16.79 23.60 10.92
N LYS A 66 -17.27 22.49 11.50
CA LYS A 66 -16.40 21.45 12.08
C LYS A 66 -15.49 20.81 11.03
N PHE A 67 -16.03 20.48 9.85
CA PHE A 67 -15.23 19.94 8.74
C PHE A 67 -14.18 20.92 8.22
N GLU A 68 -14.52 22.20 8.11
CA GLU A 68 -13.58 23.25 7.71
C GLU A 68 -12.44 23.37 8.70
N LYS A 69 -12.75 23.43 10.00
CA LYS A 69 -11.75 23.49 11.05
C LYS A 69 -10.78 22.29 10.96
N MET A 70 -11.29 21.07 10.90
CA MET A 70 -10.45 19.86 10.77
C MET A 70 -9.62 19.87 9.48
N ARG A 71 -10.15 20.40 8.39
CA ARG A 71 -9.42 20.52 7.13
C ARG A 71 -8.27 21.52 7.24
N ASP A 72 -8.49 22.64 7.90
CA ASP A 72 -7.49 23.69 8.04
C ASP A 72 -6.39 23.26 9.03
N GLU A 73 -6.73 22.60 10.12
CA GLU A 73 -5.78 21.97 11.04
C GLU A 73 -4.89 20.97 10.29
N ARG A 74 -5.49 20.11 9.46
CA ARG A 74 -4.73 19.15 8.63
C ARG A 74 -3.82 19.84 7.61
N LYS A 75 -4.28 20.92 6.99
CA LYS A 75 -3.45 21.72 6.07
C LYS A 75 -2.26 22.34 6.80
N ALA A 76 -2.49 22.86 8.02
CA ALA A 76 -1.44 23.41 8.86
C ALA A 76 -0.40 22.33 9.23
N GLU A 77 -0.85 21.14 9.68
CA GLU A 77 0.03 19.99 9.94
C GLU A 77 0.85 19.60 8.70
N HIS A 78 0.19 19.49 7.54
CA HIS A 78 0.87 19.17 6.28
C HIS A 78 1.87 20.24 5.86
N LYS A 79 1.56 21.51 6.09
CA LYS A 79 2.47 22.61 5.79
C LYS A 79 3.68 22.60 6.72
N ALA A 80 3.47 22.37 8.01
CA ALA A 80 4.53 22.25 9.00
C ALA A 80 5.50 21.08 8.68
N LYS A 81 4.93 19.93 8.28
CA LYS A 81 5.69 18.71 7.96
C LYS A 81 6.19 18.65 6.51
N ARG A 82 5.85 19.62 5.66
CA ARG A 82 6.16 19.56 4.22
C ARG A 82 7.66 19.53 3.90
N GLY A 83 8.48 20.11 4.76
CA GLY A 83 9.94 20.04 4.67
C GLY A 83 10.47 18.65 5.03
N GLU A 84 9.87 18.01 6.03
CA GLU A 84 10.28 16.70 6.56
C GLU A 84 9.81 15.55 5.66
N HIS A 85 8.60 15.63 5.08
CA HIS A 85 8.04 14.55 4.24
C HIS A 85 8.68 14.41 2.85
N ARG A 86 9.46 15.37 2.40
CA ARG A 86 10.18 15.29 1.12
C ARG A 86 11.48 14.49 1.21
N GLN A 87 12.00 14.31 2.41
CA GLN A 87 13.19 13.50 2.63
C GLN A 87 12.83 12.25 3.43
N PRO A 88 13.45 11.11 3.11
CA PRO A 88 13.30 9.92 3.95
C PRO A 88 13.75 10.26 5.36
N THR A 89 12.96 9.85 6.36
CA THR A 89 13.33 10.03 7.77
C THR A 89 14.67 9.33 8.07
N ALA A 90 15.36 9.74 9.12
CA ALA A 90 16.60 9.09 9.55
C ALA A 90 16.38 7.57 9.74
N GLU A 91 15.24 7.18 10.31
CA GLU A 91 14.87 5.76 10.44
C GLU A 91 14.72 5.04 9.09
N MET A 92 14.03 5.66 8.13
CA MET A 92 13.88 5.04 6.80
C MET A 92 15.21 4.88 6.08
N LYS A 93 16.13 5.82 6.27
CA LYS A 93 17.50 5.71 5.73
C LYS A 93 18.27 4.59 6.43
N ALA A 94 18.20 4.51 7.76
CA ALA A 94 18.84 3.46 8.53
C ALA A 94 18.32 2.06 8.16
N ASP A 95 17.01 1.90 8.02
CA ASP A 95 16.43 0.62 7.61
C ASP A 95 16.82 0.23 6.19
N HIS A 96 16.89 1.21 5.27
CA HIS A 96 17.34 0.94 3.90
C HIS A 96 18.80 0.49 3.89
N GLN A 97 19.63 1.14 4.69
CA GLN A 97 21.04 0.76 4.81
C GLN A 97 21.19 -0.62 5.45
N ALA A 98 20.49 -0.89 6.55
CA ALA A 98 20.50 -2.20 7.18
C ALA A 98 20.04 -3.33 6.22
N MET A 99 19.02 -3.06 5.40
CA MET A 99 18.59 -4.02 4.37
C MET A 99 19.68 -4.26 3.32
N GLN A 100 20.38 -3.21 2.88
CA GLN A 100 21.49 -3.35 1.95
C GLN A 100 22.66 -4.14 2.57
N ASP A 101 23.00 -3.88 3.82
CA ASP A 101 24.07 -4.59 4.53
C ASP A 101 23.77 -6.09 4.64
N LEU A 102 22.51 -6.45 4.92
CA LEU A 102 22.05 -7.84 4.94
C LEU A 102 22.11 -8.53 3.57
N ILE A 103 21.80 -7.79 2.49
CA ILE A 103 21.85 -8.32 1.12
C ILE A 103 23.30 -8.51 0.64
N LEU A 104 24.21 -7.64 1.09
CA LEU A 104 25.62 -7.66 0.70
C LEU A 104 26.51 -8.55 1.60
N ALA A 105 25.95 -9.09 2.68
CA ALA A 105 26.70 -9.99 3.58
C ALA A 105 27.10 -11.29 2.88
N ASP A 106 28.25 -11.83 3.23
CA ASP A 106 28.74 -13.12 2.67
C ASP A 106 27.80 -14.29 2.92
N ASN A 107 27.07 -14.25 4.06
CA ASN A 107 26.06 -15.23 4.42
C ASN A 107 24.72 -14.53 4.55
N PHE A 108 23.69 -15.06 3.88
CA PHE A 108 22.33 -14.53 3.96
C PHE A 108 21.69 -14.93 5.30
N ASP A 109 21.41 -13.92 6.14
CA ASP A 109 20.69 -14.08 7.40
C ASP A 109 19.19 -13.84 7.19
N GLU A 110 18.45 -14.93 6.92
CA GLU A 110 17.02 -14.88 6.71
C GLU A 110 16.26 -14.31 7.92
N GLN A 111 16.70 -14.62 9.14
CA GLN A 111 16.02 -14.15 10.34
C GLN A 111 16.17 -12.63 10.51
N ALA A 112 17.38 -12.11 10.34
CA ALA A 112 17.61 -10.67 10.39
C ALA A 112 16.83 -9.91 9.31
N VAL A 113 16.70 -10.47 8.10
CA VAL A 113 15.87 -9.90 7.03
C VAL A 113 14.39 -9.87 7.43
N ARG A 114 13.88 -10.96 8.03
CA ARG A 114 12.49 -11.01 8.51
C ARG A 114 12.22 -9.99 9.60
N ASP A 115 13.07 -9.90 10.59
CA ASP A 115 12.94 -8.97 11.72
C ASP A 115 12.91 -7.51 11.23
N LEU A 116 13.79 -7.18 10.29
CA LEU A 116 13.81 -5.85 9.70
C LEU A 116 12.56 -5.56 8.86
N ALA A 117 12.11 -6.53 8.05
CA ALA A 117 10.89 -6.41 7.24
C ALA A 117 9.65 -6.26 8.13
N GLU A 118 9.57 -7.01 9.24
CA GLU A 118 8.48 -6.90 10.22
C GLU A 118 8.45 -5.52 10.87
N LYS A 119 9.60 -5.01 11.33
CA LYS A 119 9.74 -3.66 11.87
C LYS A 119 9.26 -2.59 10.88
N MET A 120 9.64 -2.71 9.60
CA MET A 120 9.21 -1.78 8.55
C MET A 120 7.71 -1.88 8.31
N SER A 121 7.16 -3.09 8.30
CA SER A 121 5.73 -3.37 8.14
C SER A 121 4.91 -2.81 9.31
N GLN A 122 5.37 -2.99 10.55
CA GLN A 122 4.68 -2.48 11.73
C GLN A 122 4.52 -0.95 11.65
N ARG A 123 5.55 -0.22 11.27
CA ARG A 123 5.45 1.24 11.08
C ARG A 123 4.46 1.64 9.97
N GLN A 124 4.34 0.84 8.95
CA GLN A 124 3.34 1.09 7.91
C GLN A 124 1.91 0.85 8.43
N ILE A 125 1.74 -0.19 9.24
CA ILE A 125 0.47 -0.50 9.92
C ILE A 125 0.09 0.65 10.85
N ASP A 126 1.01 1.12 11.69
CA ASP A 126 0.77 2.21 12.65
C ASP A 126 0.33 3.49 11.94
N ARG A 127 1.01 3.87 10.85
CA ARG A 127 0.60 5.01 10.03
C ARG A 127 -0.80 4.83 9.43
N ARG A 128 -1.15 3.61 9.03
CA ARG A 128 -2.47 3.32 8.48
C ARG A 128 -3.55 3.40 9.55
N VAL A 129 -3.28 2.87 10.74
CA VAL A 129 -4.17 2.98 11.90
C VAL A 129 -4.41 4.43 12.26
N GLU A 130 -3.36 5.25 12.32
CA GLU A 130 -3.45 6.69 12.59
C GLU A 130 -4.32 7.42 11.56
N MET A 131 -4.14 7.12 10.28
CA MET A 131 -5.01 7.67 9.22
C MET A 131 -6.48 7.25 9.39
N MET A 132 -6.73 6.01 9.78
CA MET A 132 -8.10 5.51 9.98
C MET A 132 -8.75 6.16 11.20
N LYS A 133 -8.00 6.38 12.29
CA LYS A 133 -8.48 7.15 13.46
C LYS A 133 -8.93 8.55 13.07
N LYS A 134 -8.08 9.30 12.37
CA LYS A 134 -8.42 10.65 11.88
C LYS A 134 -9.64 10.65 10.96
N ARG A 135 -9.78 9.61 10.13
CA ARG A 135 -10.98 9.45 9.29
C ARG A 135 -12.22 9.14 10.12
N HIS A 136 -12.11 8.28 11.12
CA HIS A 136 -13.20 7.95 12.03
C HIS A 136 -13.70 9.20 12.79
N GLU A 137 -12.79 10.01 13.33
CA GLU A 137 -13.10 11.29 13.99
C GLU A 137 -13.88 12.22 13.07
N MET A 138 -13.43 12.33 11.81
CA MET A 138 -14.14 13.13 10.80
C MET A 138 -15.56 12.59 10.55
N MET A 139 -15.72 11.25 10.45
CA MET A 139 -17.04 10.64 10.23
C MET A 139 -17.96 10.75 11.44
N ASN A 140 -17.43 10.96 12.64
CA ASN A 140 -18.24 11.16 13.85
C ASN A 140 -18.91 12.53 13.94
N ILE A 141 -18.61 13.45 13.01
CA ILE A 141 -19.37 14.69 12.83
C ILE A 141 -20.76 14.42 12.23
N LEU A 142 -20.89 13.33 11.48
CA LEU A 142 -22.13 12.92 10.80
C LEU A 142 -23.07 12.20 11.77
N THR A 143 -24.38 12.37 11.56
CA THR A 143 -25.41 11.54 12.22
C THR A 143 -25.37 10.11 11.69
N SER A 144 -26.09 9.20 12.34
CA SER A 144 -26.20 7.81 11.91
C SER A 144 -26.80 7.68 10.51
N GLU A 145 -27.82 8.49 10.23
CA GLU A 145 -28.53 8.56 8.94
C GLU A 145 -27.58 9.07 7.84
N GLN A 146 -26.85 10.16 8.12
CA GLN A 146 -25.86 10.70 7.18
C GLN A 146 -24.70 9.72 6.91
N LYS A 147 -24.29 8.93 7.91
CA LYS A 147 -23.29 7.86 7.70
C LYS A 147 -23.80 6.76 6.77
N ALA A 148 -25.08 6.36 6.94
CA ALA A 148 -25.72 5.38 6.07
C ALA A 148 -25.85 5.91 4.62
N GLU A 149 -26.30 7.16 4.47
CA GLU A 149 -26.39 7.83 3.18
C GLU A 149 -25.01 7.98 2.51
N PHE A 150 -23.99 8.41 3.25
CA PHE A 150 -22.62 8.48 2.76
C PHE A 150 -22.14 7.15 2.20
N LYS A 151 -22.41 6.05 2.92
CA LYS A 151 -22.04 4.71 2.47
C LYS A 151 -22.74 4.33 1.18
N ALA A 152 -24.06 4.53 1.10
CA ALA A 152 -24.85 4.22 -0.09
C ALA A 152 -24.37 5.02 -1.32
N ASN A 153 -24.12 6.32 -1.14
CA ASN A 153 -23.59 7.19 -2.19
C ASN A 153 -22.18 6.76 -2.61
N GLN A 154 -21.32 6.38 -1.65
CA GLN A 154 -19.97 5.88 -1.95
C GLN A 154 -20.02 4.62 -2.81
N ASP A 155 -20.83 3.63 -2.43
CA ASP A 155 -20.98 2.37 -3.15
C ASP A 155 -21.47 2.60 -4.59
N LYS A 156 -22.45 3.48 -4.77
CA LYS A 156 -22.93 3.91 -6.09
C LYS A 156 -21.80 4.51 -6.94
N TYR A 157 -21.04 5.46 -6.40
CA TYR A 157 -19.97 6.11 -7.18
C TYR A 157 -18.76 5.21 -7.42
N ILE A 158 -18.53 4.19 -6.60
CA ILE A 158 -17.52 3.17 -6.87
C ILE A 158 -17.97 2.29 -8.03
N ALA A 159 -19.23 1.86 -8.05
CA ALA A 159 -19.81 1.09 -9.16
C ALA A 159 -19.71 1.85 -10.50
N ASP A 160 -20.04 3.15 -10.49
CA ASP A 160 -19.94 4.00 -11.68
C ASP A 160 -18.49 4.16 -12.20
N CYS A 161 -17.50 3.97 -11.36
CA CYS A 161 -16.09 4.07 -11.74
C CYS A 161 -15.52 2.76 -12.32
N ALA A 162 -16.21 1.64 -12.11
CA ALA A 162 -15.77 0.33 -12.59
C ALA A 162 -16.11 0.08 -14.06
N HIS A 163 -16.90 0.99 -14.66
CA HIS A 163 -17.27 1.04 -16.05
C HIS A 163 -16.58 2.19 -16.78
#